data_88e7e5ddc31141ede85fff063530d5e1
#
_entry.id   88e7e5ddc31141ede85fff063530d5e1
#
_cell.length_a   1.000
_cell.length_b   1.000
_cell.length_c   1.000
_cell.angle_alpha   90.00
_cell.angle_beta   90.00
_cell.angle_gamma   90.00
#
_symmetry.space_group_name_H-M   'P 1'
#
loop_
_entity.id
_entity.type
_entity.pdbx_description
1 polymer ?
#
loop_
_entity_poly.entity_id
_entity_poly.type
_entity_poly.pdbx_seq_one_letter_code
_entity_poly.pdbx_strand_id
1 'polypeptide(L)'
;IRQYGWSYGRQFNYRKFWQQLESQGEIVTANAYAIARNDDSQIKFQDALKHIGFEVKLKPYIQRKDGSAKGDWDVGITIDIMDTAKDVDTVILLSGDGDFDVLLRKINNDYGVTTEVYGVPGLTANSLIDAASSFHRIEGDLLL
;
A
#
# COMPACT_ATOMS: atom_id res chain seq x y z
N ILE A 1 -3.16 3.07 3.47
CA ILE A 1 -1.86 2.81 4.10
C ILE A 1 -1.77 3.49 5.46
N ARG A 2 -1.94 4.80 5.57
CA ARG A 2 -1.81 5.55 6.82
C ARG A 2 -2.71 5.06 7.94
N GLN A 3 -3.92 4.65 7.63
CA GLN A 3 -4.90 4.22 8.62
C GLN A 3 -4.44 3.00 9.42
N TYR A 4 -3.51 2.19 8.88
CA TYR A 4 -3.06 0.99 9.55
C TYR A 4 -2.25 1.31 10.82
N GLY A 5 -1.33 2.24 10.74
CA GLY A 5 -0.58 2.67 11.92
C GLY A 5 -1.49 3.28 12.98
N TRP A 6 -2.51 3.99 12.57
CA TRP A 6 -3.43 4.66 13.49
C TRP A 6 -4.33 3.70 14.26
N SER A 7 -4.61 2.53 13.70
CA SER A 7 -5.46 1.53 14.34
C SER A 7 -4.92 1.05 15.69
N TYR A 8 -3.61 1.13 15.89
CA TYR A 8 -2.96 0.79 17.15
C TYR A 8 -2.51 2.01 17.95
N GLY A 9 -2.87 3.22 17.50
CA GLY A 9 -2.36 4.45 18.10
C GLY A 9 -0.87 4.66 17.87
N ARG A 10 -0.26 3.89 16.95
CA ARG A 10 1.15 3.98 16.57
C ARG A 10 1.25 4.13 15.07
N GLN A 11 2.23 4.90 14.61
CA GLN A 11 2.43 5.13 13.20
C GLN A 11 3.28 4.02 12.58
N PHE A 12 3.03 3.75 11.29
CA PHE A 12 3.82 2.80 10.52
C PHE A 12 5.23 3.34 10.30
N ASN A 13 6.22 2.49 10.48
CA ASN A 13 7.62 2.86 10.27
C ASN A 13 8.03 2.57 8.82
N TYR A 14 7.80 3.54 7.93
CA TYR A 14 8.09 3.41 6.49
C TYR A 14 9.57 3.22 6.21
N ARG A 15 10.44 3.85 6.99
CA ARG A 15 11.89 3.72 6.82
C ARG A 15 12.37 2.31 7.13
N LYS A 16 11.88 1.72 8.21
CA LYS A 16 12.21 0.35 8.58
C LYS A 16 11.68 -0.64 7.56
N PHE A 17 10.47 -0.42 7.07
CA PHE A 17 9.86 -1.22 6.02
C PHE A 17 10.71 -1.18 4.75
N TRP A 18 11.12 -0.01 4.32
CA TRP A 18 11.99 0.16 3.15
C TRP A 18 13.29 -0.61 3.31
N GLN A 19 13.94 -0.49 4.47
CA GLN A 19 15.19 -1.20 4.77
C GLN A 19 15.01 -2.72 4.69
N GLN A 20 13.91 -3.24 5.22
CA GLN A 20 13.63 -4.67 5.14
C GLN A 20 13.44 -5.14 3.70
N LEU A 21 12.76 -4.36 2.87
CA LEU A 21 12.56 -4.69 1.47
C LEU A 21 13.86 -4.65 0.69
N GLU A 22 14.69 -3.65 0.90
CA GLU A 22 16.01 -3.54 0.25
C GLU A 22 16.92 -4.73 0.58
N SER A 23 16.81 -5.28 1.79
CA SER A 23 17.61 -6.44 2.20
C SER A 23 17.17 -7.72 1.50
N GLN A 24 15.97 -7.76 0.95
CA GLN A 24 15.39 -8.94 0.30
C GLN A 24 15.53 -8.90 -1.22
N GLY A 25 15.75 -7.76 -1.81
CA GLY A 25 15.85 -7.63 -3.26
C GLY A 25 15.91 -6.19 -3.73
N GLU A 26 15.93 -6.02 -5.04
CA GLU A 26 15.91 -4.70 -5.67
C GLU A 26 14.49 -4.16 -5.70
N ILE A 27 14.31 -2.92 -5.22
CA ILE A 27 13.04 -2.22 -5.31
C ILE A 27 12.98 -1.54 -6.68
N VAL A 28 12.17 -2.09 -7.59
CA VAL A 28 12.03 -1.57 -8.95
C VAL A 28 11.13 -0.35 -8.97
N THR A 29 10.00 -0.41 -8.28
CA THR A 29 9.02 0.66 -8.21
C THR A 29 8.38 0.66 -6.82
N ALA A 30 8.22 1.84 -6.24
CA ALA A 30 7.56 1.99 -4.95
C ALA A 30 6.62 3.20 -4.99
N ASN A 31 5.32 2.95 -4.97
CA ASN A 31 4.28 3.97 -5.06
C ASN A 31 3.55 4.12 -3.73
N ALA A 32 3.30 5.36 -3.36
CA ALA A 32 2.43 5.71 -2.24
C ALA A 32 1.29 6.57 -2.75
N TYR A 33 0.07 6.20 -2.40
CA TYR A 33 -1.14 6.84 -2.92
C TYR A 33 -1.82 7.63 -1.81
N ALA A 34 -2.11 8.89 -2.08
CA ALA A 34 -2.69 9.77 -1.09
C ALA A 34 -3.70 10.74 -1.70
N ILE A 35 -4.52 11.31 -0.83
CA ILE A 35 -5.46 12.36 -1.20
C ILE A 35 -4.79 13.69 -0.82
N ALA A 36 -4.74 14.62 -1.77
CA ALA A 36 -4.16 15.94 -1.53
C ALA A 36 -5.07 16.73 -0.59
N ARG A 37 -4.50 17.18 0.52
CA ARG A 37 -5.14 18.08 1.47
C ARG A 37 -4.18 19.24 1.75
N ASN A 38 -4.71 20.45 1.89
CA ASN A 38 -3.91 21.62 2.25
C ASN A 38 -3.63 21.64 3.74
N ASP A 39 -2.71 20.78 4.15
CA ASP A 39 -2.35 20.51 5.53
C ASP A 39 -0.84 20.32 5.61
N ASP A 40 -0.18 21.15 6.41
CA ASP A 40 1.28 21.14 6.51
C ASP A 40 1.82 19.78 6.98
N SER A 41 1.11 19.10 7.87
CA SER A 41 1.52 17.77 8.35
C SER A 41 1.48 16.74 7.22
N GLN A 42 0.51 16.84 6.32
CA GLN A 42 0.41 15.97 5.14
C GLN A 42 1.56 16.20 4.16
N ILE A 43 1.91 17.47 3.93
CA ILE A 43 3.00 17.84 3.03
C ILE A 43 4.32 17.30 3.60
N LYS A 44 4.56 17.47 4.89
CA LYS A 44 5.76 16.93 5.55
C LYS A 44 5.83 15.41 5.46
N PHE A 45 4.71 14.73 5.66
CA PHE A 45 4.63 13.28 5.54
C PHE A 45 4.96 12.82 4.13
N GLN A 46 4.37 13.47 3.12
CA GLN A 46 4.63 13.15 1.71
C GLN A 46 6.10 13.38 1.35
N ASP A 47 6.69 14.47 1.84
CA ASP A 47 8.10 14.76 1.60
C ASP A 47 9.00 13.71 2.26
N ALA A 48 8.65 13.25 3.45
CA ALA A 48 9.37 12.17 4.11
C ALA A 48 9.33 10.86 3.30
N LEU A 49 8.18 10.51 2.75
CA LEU A 49 8.06 9.34 1.89
C LEU A 49 8.90 9.46 0.62
N LYS A 50 8.89 10.62 -0.03
CA LYS A 50 9.74 10.88 -1.20
C LYS A 50 11.21 10.77 -0.86
N HIS A 51 11.59 11.25 0.30
CA HIS A 51 12.98 11.20 0.75
C HIS A 51 13.47 9.76 1.00
N ILE A 52 12.58 8.89 1.46
CA ILE A 52 12.89 7.46 1.62
C ILE A 52 13.06 6.78 0.26
N GLY A 53 12.27 7.16 -0.75
CA GLY A 53 12.35 6.60 -2.09
C GLY A 53 11.01 6.33 -2.77
N PHE A 54 9.90 6.62 -2.11
CA PHE A 54 8.57 6.42 -2.69
C PHE A 54 8.23 7.48 -3.71
N GLU A 55 7.55 7.08 -4.78
CA GLU A 55 6.84 7.99 -5.64
C GLU A 55 5.46 8.24 -5.05
N VAL A 56 5.17 9.47 -4.68
CA VAL A 56 3.89 9.83 -4.06
C VAL A 56 2.94 10.31 -5.14
N LYS A 57 1.81 9.62 -5.28
CA LYS A 57 0.75 9.95 -6.23
C LYS A 57 -0.43 10.55 -5.49
N LEU A 58 -0.90 11.69 -5.96
CA LEU A 58 -1.92 12.47 -5.28
C LEU A 58 -3.17 12.60 -6.13
N LYS A 59 -4.34 12.52 -5.46
CA LYS A 59 -5.62 12.93 -6.02
C LYS A 59 -6.13 14.14 -5.27
N PRO A 60 -6.84 15.07 -5.94
CA PRO A 60 -7.54 16.14 -5.25
C PRO A 60 -8.57 15.58 -4.27
N TYR A 61 -8.71 16.23 -3.12
CA TYR A 61 -9.81 15.93 -2.21
C TYR A 61 -11.10 16.48 -2.81
N ILE A 62 -12.08 15.59 -3.03
CA ILE A 62 -13.39 15.96 -3.56
C ILE A 62 -14.45 15.51 -2.57
N GLN A 63 -15.21 16.47 -2.05
CA GLN A 63 -16.37 16.18 -1.23
C GLN A 63 -17.62 16.15 -2.11
N ARG A 64 -18.37 15.05 -2.05
CA ARG A 64 -19.61 14.90 -2.82
C ARG A 64 -20.75 15.68 -2.16
N LYS A 65 -21.81 15.96 -2.94
CA LYS A 65 -22.99 16.70 -2.48
C LYS A 65 -23.70 16.01 -1.31
N ASP A 66 -23.59 14.69 -1.20
CA ASP A 66 -24.19 13.91 -0.11
C ASP A 66 -23.32 13.90 1.17
N GLY A 67 -22.23 14.64 1.19
CA GLY A 67 -21.30 14.69 2.31
C GLY A 67 -20.21 13.65 2.30
N SER A 68 -20.26 12.67 1.40
CA SER A 68 -19.19 11.68 1.27
C SER A 68 -17.97 12.26 0.55
N ALA A 69 -16.80 11.72 0.86
CA ALA A 69 -15.56 12.08 0.17
C ALA A 69 -15.25 11.01 -0.88
N LYS A 70 -14.87 11.45 -2.09
CA LYS A 70 -14.34 10.57 -3.11
C LYS A 70 -12.83 10.50 -2.92
N GLY A 71 -12.32 9.39 -2.38
CA GLY A 71 -10.94 9.35 -1.95
C GLY A 71 -10.25 8.01 -2.09
N ASP A 72 -10.80 7.03 -2.80
CA ASP A 72 -10.07 5.79 -2.97
C ASP A 72 -9.20 5.80 -4.23
N TRP A 73 -8.15 4.99 -4.19
CA TRP A 73 -7.21 4.82 -5.27
C TRP A 73 -7.29 3.41 -5.88
N ASP A 74 -8.35 2.64 -5.59
CA ASP A 74 -8.39 1.20 -5.92
C ASP A 74 -8.15 0.94 -7.41
N VAL A 75 -8.79 1.71 -8.28
CA VAL A 75 -8.61 1.56 -9.73
C VAL A 75 -7.18 1.96 -10.14
N GLY A 76 -6.68 3.08 -9.62
CA GLY A 76 -5.32 3.54 -9.94
C GLY A 76 -4.25 2.57 -9.46
N ILE A 77 -4.39 2.04 -8.26
CA ILE A 77 -3.48 1.02 -7.71
C ILE A 77 -3.51 -0.23 -8.59
N THR A 78 -4.70 -0.68 -8.98
CA THR A 78 -4.87 -1.86 -9.82
C THR A 78 -4.18 -1.68 -11.17
N ILE A 79 -4.36 -0.53 -11.81
CA ILE A 79 -3.73 -0.23 -13.11
C ILE A 79 -2.21 -0.24 -12.97
N ASP A 80 -1.68 0.43 -11.96
CA ASP A 80 -0.23 0.52 -11.75
C ASP A 80 0.38 -0.85 -11.48
N ILE A 81 -0.28 -1.69 -10.67
CA ILE A 81 0.19 -3.04 -10.39
C ILE A 81 0.15 -3.90 -11.66
N MET A 82 -0.93 -3.82 -12.44
CA MET A 82 -1.04 -4.58 -13.69
C MET A 82 0.05 -4.19 -14.69
N ASP A 83 0.36 -2.90 -14.78
CA ASP A 83 1.41 -2.41 -15.69
C ASP A 83 2.80 -2.91 -15.31
N THR A 84 3.06 -3.11 -14.04
CA THR A 84 4.39 -3.45 -13.52
C THR A 84 4.57 -4.95 -13.26
N ALA A 85 3.50 -5.68 -12.97
CA ALA A 85 3.56 -7.05 -12.48
C ALA A 85 4.32 -8.02 -13.39
N LYS A 86 4.23 -7.83 -14.70
CA LYS A 86 4.91 -8.70 -15.68
C LYS A 86 6.43 -8.53 -15.68
N ASP A 87 6.95 -7.44 -15.10
CA ASP A 87 8.37 -7.08 -15.14
C ASP A 87 9.06 -7.27 -13.79
N VAL A 88 8.36 -7.80 -12.78
CA VAL A 88 8.90 -7.99 -11.44
C VAL A 88 8.66 -9.41 -10.95
N ASP A 89 9.45 -9.84 -9.95
CA ASP A 89 9.30 -11.17 -9.34
C ASP A 89 8.26 -11.17 -8.22
N THR A 90 8.13 -10.06 -7.53
CA THR A 90 7.28 -9.93 -6.34
C THR A 90 6.55 -8.60 -6.34
N VAL A 91 5.27 -8.65 -6.03
CA VAL A 91 4.45 -7.45 -5.78
C VAL A 91 4.09 -7.41 -4.31
N ILE A 92 4.34 -6.29 -3.68
CA ILE A 92 4.07 -6.06 -2.25
C ILE A 92 2.99 -5.00 -2.11
N LEU A 93 1.90 -5.36 -1.45
CA LEU A 93 0.75 -4.49 -1.25
C LEU A 93 0.52 -4.24 0.24
N LEU A 94 0.50 -2.97 0.63
CA LEU A 94 0.10 -2.56 1.98
C LEU A 94 -1.36 -2.14 1.94
N SER A 95 -2.24 -3.05 2.27
CA SER A 95 -3.68 -2.80 2.29
C SER A 95 -4.40 -3.86 3.11
N GLY A 96 -5.57 -3.51 3.60
CA GLY A 96 -6.50 -4.46 4.21
C GLY A 96 -7.74 -4.71 3.35
N ASP A 97 -7.82 -4.09 2.19
CA ASP A 97 -9.02 -4.09 1.34
C ASP A 97 -9.14 -5.39 0.55
N GLY A 98 -10.21 -6.12 0.84
CA GLY A 98 -10.51 -7.40 0.18
C GLY A 98 -10.77 -7.27 -1.32
N ASP A 99 -11.11 -6.08 -1.80
CA ASP A 99 -11.38 -5.86 -3.23
C ASP A 99 -10.16 -6.12 -4.10
N PHE A 100 -8.96 -6.10 -3.53
CA PHE A 100 -7.73 -6.44 -4.25
C PHE A 100 -7.49 -7.94 -4.41
N ASP A 101 -8.34 -8.80 -3.86
CA ASP A 101 -8.13 -10.25 -3.94
C ASP A 101 -8.10 -10.77 -5.37
N VAL A 102 -9.00 -10.28 -6.22
CA VAL A 102 -9.06 -10.64 -7.65
C VAL A 102 -7.77 -10.25 -8.35
N LEU A 103 -7.25 -9.05 -8.06
CA LEU A 103 -6.01 -8.57 -8.65
C LEU A 103 -4.83 -9.49 -8.30
N LEU A 104 -4.69 -9.86 -7.02
CA LEU A 104 -3.58 -10.70 -6.59
C LEU A 104 -3.64 -12.08 -7.22
N ARG A 105 -4.81 -12.69 -7.32
CA ARG A 105 -4.98 -13.97 -8.00
C ARG A 105 -4.62 -13.89 -9.47
N LYS A 106 -5.05 -12.80 -10.14
CA LYS A 106 -4.79 -12.62 -11.56
C LYS A 106 -3.30 -12.51 -11.86
N ILE A 107 -2.58 -11.67 -11.15
CA ILE A 107 -1.15 -11.48 -11.41
C ILE A 107 -0.33 -12.73 -11.04
N ASN A 108 -0.74 -13.44 -10.00
CA ASN A 108 -0.11 -14.69 -9.63
C ASN A 108 -0.32 -15.75 -10.72
N ASN A 109 -1.56 -15.89 -11.21
CA ASN A 109 -1.89 -16.91 -12.21
C ASN A 109 -1.34 -16.56 -13.60
N ASP A 110 -1.45 -15.31 -14.03
CA ASP A 110 -1.10 -14.91 -15.40
C ASP A 110 0.40 -14.69 -15.58
N TYR A 111 1.09 -14.18 -14.54
CA TYR A 111 2.50 -13.80 -14.64
C TYR A 111 3.41 -14.58 -13.71
N GLY A 112 2.86 -15.43 -12.84
CA GLY A 112 3.67 -16.18 -11.87
C GLY A 112 4.33 -15.30 -10.81
N VAL A 113 3.79 -14.09 -10.59
CA VAL A 113 4.35 -13.15 -9.64
C VAL A 113 3.99 -13.56 -8.21
N THR A 114 4.97 -13.57 -7.32
CA THR A 114 4.73 -13.75 -5.89
C THR A 114 4.05 -12.50 -5.33
N THR A 115 2.99 -12.69 -4.57
CA THR A 115 2.25 -11.58 -3.96
C THR A 115 2.39 -11.61 -2.45
N GLU A 116 2.77 -10.48 -1.87
CA GLU A 116 2.91 -10.32 -0.43
C GLU A 116 2.03 -9.17 0.04
N VAL A 117 1.24 -9.42 1.07
CA VAL A 117 0.36 -8.41 1.66
C VAL A 117 0.88 -8.08 3.06
N TYR A 118 1.02 -6.80 3.34
CA TYR A 118 1.27 -6.29 4.68
C TYR A 118 -0.01 -5.62 5.18
N GLY A 119 -0.51 -6.07 6.31
CA GLY A 119 -1.74 -5.55 6.88
C GLY A 119 -1.80 -5.66 8.39
N VAL A 120 -2.69 -4.87 8.97
CA VAL A 120 -2.93 -4.90 10.41
C VAL A 120 -3.81 -6.11 10.72
N PRO A 121 -3.39 -6.97 11.65
CA PRO A 121 -4.22 -8.11 12.07
C PRO A 121 -5.59 -7.63 12.56
N GLY A 122 -6.64 -8.31 12.12
CA GLY A 122 -8.01 -7.94 12.44
C GLY A 122 -8.61 -6.84 11.58
N LEU A 123 -7.79 -6.12 10.80
CA LEU A 123 -8.25 -5.07 9.88
C LEU A 123 -7.98 -5.44 8.41
N THR A 124 -7.51 -6.66 8.17
CA THR A 124 -7.23 -7.16 6.82
C THR A 124 -8.28 -8.20 6.47
N ALA A 125 -8.92 -8.04 5.32
CA ALA A 125 -9.94 -8.99 4.86
C ALA A 125 -9.34 -10.37 4.64
N ASN A 126 -10.03 -11.41 5.09
CA ASN A 126 -9.58 -12.80 4.92
C ASN A 126 -9.42 -13.19 3.46
N SER A 127 -10.30 -12.68 2.58
CA SER A 127 -10.19 -12.93 1.14
C SER A 127 -8.87 -12.43 0.56
N LEU A 128 -8.37 -11.30 1.07
CA LEU A 128 -7.09 -10.75 0.64
C LEU A 128 -5.92 -11.59 1.13
N ILE A 129 -5.97 -12.02 2.39
CA ILE A 129 -4.95 -12.90 2.98
C ILE A 129 -4.88 -14.21 2.21
N ASP A 130 -6.02 -14.79 1.87
CA ASP A 130 -6.10 -16.05 1.14
C ASP A 130 -5.59 -15.93 -0.30
N ALA A 131 -5.77 -14.76 -0.92
CA ALA A 131 -5.33 -14.51 -2.30
C ALA A 131 -3.82 -14.25 -2.40
N ALA A 132 -3.17 -13.80 -1.33
CA ALA A 132 -1.76 -13.49 -1.32
C ALA A 132 -0.90 -14.75 -1.19
N SER A 133 0.29 -14.72 -1.79
CA SER A 133 1.28 -15.80 -1.59
C SER A 133 1.72 -15.84 -0.12
N SER A 134 1.86 -14.68 0.52
CA SER A 134 2.14 -14.59 1.95
C SER A 134 1.54 -13.33 2.55
N PHE A 135 1.24 -13.40 3.84
CA PHE A 135 0.71 -12.28 4.60
C PHE A 135 1.67 -11.94 5.74
N HIS A 136 2.02 -10.66 5.84
CA HIS A 136 2.90 -10.15 6.87
C HIS A 136 2.13 -9.20 7.78
N ARG A 137 2.20 -9.43 9.09
CA ARG A 137 1.50 -8.62 10.07
C ARG A 137 2.27 -7.32 10.30
N ILE A 138 1.55 -6.21 10.27
CA ILE A 138 2.12 -4.91 10.64
C ILE A 138 2.10 -4.82 12.17
N GLU A 139 3.25 -5.08 12.78
CA GLU A 139 3.44 -5.06 14.23
C GLU A 139 4.93 -4.92 14.56
N GLY A 140 5.25 -4.75 15.84
CA GLY A 140 6.64 -4.72 16.30
C GLY A 140 7.45 -3.59 15.68
N ASP A 141 8.57 -3.93 15.05
CA ASP A 141 9.51 -2.97 14.46
C ASP A 141 8.92 -2.16 13.29
N LEU A 142 7.83 -2.63 12.68
CA LEU A 142 7.15 -1.88 11.63
C LEU A 142 6.28 -0.76 12.18
N LEU A 143 6.19 -0.62 13.49
CA LEU A 143 5.49 0.48 14.15
C LEU A 143 6.49 1.36 14.89
N LEU A 144 6.23 2.66 14.85
CA LEU A 144 7.02 3.65 15.58
C LEU A 144 6.66 3.69 17.06
#